data_5fb6966477ca7bb01b7e774583e4d489
#
_entry.id   5fb6966477ca7bb01b7e774583e4d489
#
_cell.length_a   1.000
_cell.length_b   1.000
_cell.length_c   1.000
_cell.angle_alpha   90.00
_cell.angle_beta   90.00
_cell.angle_gamma   90.00
#
_symmetry.space_group_name_H-M   'P 1'
#
loop_
_entity.id
_entity.type
_entity.pdbx_description
1 polymer ?
#
loop_
_entity_poly.entity_id
_entity_poly.type
_entity_poly.pdbx_seq_one_letter_code
_entity_poly.pdbx_strand_id
1 'polypeptide(L)'
;MIQTETRLTVADNSGAREALCIRELGGTKRRYASVGDIIVVSIKNAIPTSDVKKGAVSKALVVRTKKEIRRADGSYIRFDDNACVLLNNAGELRGSRIFGPVARELRAVNMKVVSLAPEVL
;
A
#
# COMPACT_ATOMS: atom_id res chain seq x y z
N MET A 1 0.53 -9.95 -6.10
CA MET A 1 0.83 -10.39 -4.73
C MET A 1 2.13 -9.80 -4.26
N ILE A 2 2.19 -9.49 -2.99
CA ILE A 2 3.34 -8.84 -2.37
C ILE A 2 3.99 -9.82 -1.40
N GLN A 3 5.29 -9.97 -1.52
CA GLN A 3 6.07 -10.81 -0.60
C GLN A 3 7.26 -10.02 -0.08
N THR A 4 8.01 -10.62 0.85
CA THR A 4 9.24 -10.02 1.35
C THR A 4 10.18 -9.70 0.18
N GLU A 5 10.78 -8.50 0.22
CA GLU A 5 11.65 -7.94 -0.81
C GLU A 5 10.93 -7.44 -2.07
N THR A 6 9.61 -7.43 -2.12
CA THR A 6 8.89 -6.78 -3.21
C THR A 6 9.02 -5.26 -3.08
N ARG A 7 9.36 -4.60 -4.18
CA ARG A 7 9.38 -3.14 -4.22
C ARG A 7 8.02 -2.60 -4.61
N LEU A 8 7.59 -1.54 -3.91
CA LEU A 8 6.29 -0.91 -4.14
C LEU A 8 6.48 0.59 -4.36
N THR A 9 5.61 1.13 -5.21
CA THR A 9 5.46 2.57 -5.35
C THR A 9 4.65 3.08 -4.16
N VAL A 10 5.08 4.19 -3.55
CA VAL A 10 4.29 4.84 -2.51
C VAL A 10 3.33 5.81 -3.19
N ALA A 11 2.04 5.58 -3.03
CA ALA A 11 0.99 6.28 -3.76
C ALA A 11 0.39 7.45 -2.99
N ASP A 12 1.06 7.93 -1.94
CA ASP A 12 0.58 9.07 -1.17
C ASP A 12 1.59 10.24 -1.19
N ASN A 13 1.20 11.35 -0.59
CA ASN A 13 2.02 12.56 -0.51
C ASN A 13 2.80 12.68 0.79
N SER A 14 3.09 11.56 1.46
CA SER A 14 3.86 11.54 2.71
C SER A 14 5.33 11.93 2.51
N GLY A 15 5.82 11.90 1.28
CA GLY A 15 7.21 12.19 0.92
C GLY A 15 8.01 10.98 0.50
N ALA A 16 7.60 9.78 0.84
CA ALA A 16 8.22 8.56 0.35
C ALA A 16 7.81 8.31 -1.10
N ARG A 17 8.72 7.76 -1.89
CA ARG A 17 8.46 7.43 -3.29
C ARG A 17 8.49 5.94 -3.56
N GLU A 18 9.42 5.23 -2.93
CA GLU A 18 9.60 3.79 -3.14
C GLU A 18 9.83 3.11 -1.79
N ALA A 19 9.21 1.96 -1.61
CA ALA A 19 9.31 1.16 -0.41
C ALA A 19 9.62 -0.29 -0.75
N LEU A 20 10.30 -0.98 0.17
CA LEU A 20 10.60 -2.40 0.06
C LEU A 20 9.83 -3.14 1.15
N CYS A 21 9.07 -4.14 0.77
CA CYS A 21 8.36 -4.98 1.74
C CYS A 21 9.35 -5.79 2.55
N ILE A 22 9.31 -5.63 3.87
CA ILE A 22 10.15 -6.39 4.79
C ILE A 22 9.38 -7.58 5.33
N ARG A 23 8.11 -7.39 5.65
CA ARG A 23 7.31 -8.40 6.32
C ARG A 23 5.82 -8.21 6.05
N GLU A 24 5.11 -9.31 5.86
CA GLU A 24 3.66 -9.35 5.80
C GLU A 24 3.10 -9.55 7.21
N LEU A 25 2.11 -8.75 7.58
CA LEU A 25 1.41 -8.87 8.86
C LEU A 25 0.13 -9.67 8.67
N GLY A 26 -0.33 -10.30 9.72
CA GLY A 26 -1.61 -11.01 9.69
C GLY A 26 -1.55 -12.48 9.96
N GLY A 27 -0.46 -12.98 10.52
CA GLY A 27 -0.39 -14.37 10.96
C GLY A 27 0.97 -15.02 10.80
N THR A 28 1.15 -16.09 11.53
CA THR A 28 2.36 -16.91 11.47
C THR A 28 2.48 -17.57 10.10
N LYS A 29 3.66 -17.55 9.51
CA LYS A 29 3.97 -18.18 8.21
C LYS A 29 3.24 -17.57 7.02
N ARG A 30 2.72 -16.37 7.15
CA ARG A 30 2.12 -15.69 6.02
C ARG A 30 3.20 -15.36 4.98
N ARG A 31 2.97 -15.77 3.73
CA ARG A 31 3.95 -15.62 2.64
C ARG A 31 3.65 -14.44 1.73
N TYR A 32 2.38 -14.11 1.53
CA TYR A 32 1.95 -13.13 0.55
C TYR A 32 0.94 -12.17 1.13
N ALA A 33 1.01 -10.92 0.70
CA ALA A 33 0.01 -9.91 0.96
C ALA A 33 -0.67 -9.52 -0.34
N SER A 34 -1.91 -9.10 -0.24
CA SER A 34 -2.70 -8.61 -1.38
C SER A 34 -3.31 -7.26 -1.02
N VAL A 35 -4.18 -6.74 -1.92
CA VAL A 35 -4.87 -5.47 -1.68
C VAL A 35 -5.65 -5.54 -0.37
N GLY A 36 -5.49 -4.50 0.44
CA GLY A 36 -6.14 -4.41 1.76
C GLY A 36 -5.34 -4.99 2.92
N ASP A 37 -4.20 -5.61 2.64
CA ASP A 37 -3.34 -6.15 3.69
C ASP A 37 -2.35 -5.09 4.15
N ILE A 38 -1.97 -5.18 5.43
CA ILE A 38 -0.97 -4.30 6.03
C ILE A 38 0.36 -5.01 6.03
N ILE A 39 1.39 -4.31 5.57
CA ILE A 39 2.76 -4.82 5.52
C ILE A 39 3.70 -3.85 6.24
N VAL A 40 4.89 -4.31 6.55
CA VAL A 40 5.98 -3.47 7.06
C VAL A 40 6.94 -3.22 5.91
N VAL A 41 7.28 -1.96 5.69
CA VAL A 41 8.16 -1.55 4.59
C VAL A 41 9.35 -0.74 5.09
N SER A 42 10.44 -0.80 4.34
CA SER A 42 11.58 0.08 4.49
C SER A 42 11.57 1.09 3.34
N ILE A 43 11.73 2.36 3.65
CA ILE A 43 11.70 3.42 2.63
C ILE A 43 13.05 3.42 1.88
N LYS A 44 12.98 3.22 0.58
CA LYS A 44 14.18 3.17 -0.28
C LYS A 44 14.43 4.46 -1.04
N ASN A 45 13.41 5.27 -1.27
CA ASN A 45 13.54 6.57 -1.92
C ASN A 45 12.50 7.52 -1.33
N ALA A 46 12.92 8.72 -0.96
CA ALA A 46 12.05 9.73 -0.37
C ALA A 46 12.54 11.12 -0.74
N ILE A 47 11.62 12.09 -0.69
CA ILE A 47 11.96 13.51 -0.86
C ILE A 47 12.80 13.96 0.34
N PRO A 48 13.99 14.54 0.14
CA PRO A 48 14.90 14.88 1.24
C PRO A 48 14.33 15.84 2.28
N THR A 49 13.39 16.69 1.89
CA THR A 49 12.78 17.68 2.78
C THR A 49 11.55 17.18 3.53
N SER A 50 11.14 15.94 3.29
CA SER A 50 9.96 15.37 3.93
C SER A 50 10.27 14.84 5.33
N ASP A 51 9.21 14.61 6.12
CA ASP A 51 9.33 13.98 7.43
C ASP A 51 9.69 12.50 7.34
N VAL A 52 9.38 11.87 6.20
CA VAL A 52 9.72 10.47 5.94
C VAL A 52 11.10 10.41 5.33
N LYS A 53 12.01 9.71 5.97
CA LYS A 53 13.41 9.62 5.55
C LYS A 53 13.71 8.28 4.92
N LYS A 54 14.67 8.28 4.00
CA LYS A 54 15.23 7.06 3.42
C LYS A 54 15.75 6.15 4.54
N GLY A 55 15.42 4.88 4.47
CA GLY A 55 15.82 3.90 5.49
C GLY A 55 14.84 3.75 6.64
N ALA A 56 13.85 4.63 6.76
CA ALA A 56 12.83 4.51 7.80
C ALA A 56 11.97 3.26 7.60
N VAL A 57 11.50 2.69 8.69
CA VAL A 57 10.61 1.53 8.70
C VAL A 57 9.21 2.00 9.09
N SER A 58 8.21 1.59 8.33
CA SER A 58 6.84 2.02 8.53
C SER A 58 5.85 0.91 8.16
N LYS A 59 4.66 0.99 8.71
CA LYS A 59 3.54 0.16 8.24
C LYS A 59 2.97 0.77 6.97
N ALA A 60 2.45 -0.06 6.10
CA ALA A 60 1.84 0.37 4.86
C ALA A 60 0.64 -0.50 4.52
N LEU A 61 -0.35 0.10 3.86
CA LEU A 61 -1.53 -0.59 3.35
C LEU A 61 -1.37 -0.77 1.84
N VAL A 62 -1.49 -2.00 1.36
CA VAL A 62 -1.39 -2.30 -0.06
C VAL A 62 -2.67 -1.86 -0.76
N VAL A 63 -2.55 -0.98 -1.75
CA VAL A 63 -3.70 -0.43 -2.49
C VAL A 63 -3.81 -0.93 -3.92
N ARG A 64 -2.69 -1.37 -4.52
CA ARG A 64 -2.66 -1.92 -5.88
C ARG A 64 -1.69 -3.08 -5.96
N THR A 65 -1.99 -4.05 -6.81
CA THR A 65 -1.07 -5.15 -7.12
C THR A 65 -1.05 -5.41 -8.62
N LYS A 66 0.09 -5.82 -9.15
CA LYS A 66 0.21 -6.28 -10.54
C LYS A 66 -0.47 -7.63 -10.74
N LYS A 67 -0.42 -8.49 -9.74
CA LYS A 67 -1.10 -9.78 -9.79
C LYS A 67 -2.60 -9.56 -9.68
N GLU A 68 -3.35 -10.18 -10.58
CA GLU A 68 -4.80 -10.09 -10.54
C GLU A 68 -5.38 -10.63 -9.23
N ILE A 69 -6.43 -9.98 -8.75
CA ILE A 69 -7.20 -10.46 -7.60
C ILE A 69 -8.60 -10.83 -8.08
N ARG A 70 -9.13 -11.91 -7.56
CA ARG A 70 -10.48 -12.35 -7.86
C ARG A 70 -11.46 -11.62 -6.97
N ARG A 71 -12.50 -11.07 -7.58
CA ARG A 71 -13.59 -10.40 -6.86
C ARG A 71 -14.74 -11.36 -6.57
N ALA A 72 -15.58 -10.97 -5.63
CA ALA A 72 -16.73 -11.78 -5.20
C ALA A 72 -17.71 -12.07 -6.35
N ASP A 73 -17.80 -11.18 -7.34
CA ASP A 73 -18.66 -11.35 -8.51
C ASP A 73 -18.06 -12.22 -9.61
N GLY A 74 -16.86 -12.77 -9.40
CA GLY A 74 -16.15 -13.61 -10.36
C GLY A 74 -15.26 -12.86 -11.34
N SER A 75 -15.27 -11.54 -11.32
CA SER A 75 -14.36 -10.75 -12.15
C SER A 75 -12.98 -10.67 -11.50
N TYR A 76 -12.02 -10.17 -12.28
CA TYR A 76 -10.64 -9.97 -11.83
C TYR A 76 -10.24 -8.53 -12.03
N ILE A 77 -9.37 -8.03 -11.16
CA ILE A 77 -8.75 -6.74 -11.36
C ILE A 77 -7.24 -6.85 -11.14
N ARG A 78 -6.49 -6.14 -11.96
CA ARG A 78 -5.04 -5.98 -11.82
C ARG A 78 -4.65 -4.56 -12.19
N PHE A 79 -3.53 -4.13 -11.65
CA PHE A 79 -2.99 -2.80 -11.91
C PHE A 79 -1.63 -2.91 -12.59
N ASP A 80 -1.10 -1.78 -13.05
CA ASP A 80 0.20 -1.74 -13.73
C ASP A 80 1.37 -1.81 -12.77
N ASP A 81 1.15 -1.52 -11.50
CA ASP A 81 2.19 -1.51 -10.48
C ASP A 81 1.71 -2.10 -9.16
N ASN A 82 2.67 -2.35 -8.27
CA ASN A 82 2.39 -2.64 -6.88
C ASN A 82 2.53 -1.31 -6.13
N ALA A 83 1.52 -0.92 -5.38
CA ALA A 83 1.54 0.35 -4.66
C ALA A 83 0.97 0.22 -3.26
N CYS A 84 1.47 1.06 -2.37
CA CYS A 84 1.02 1.13 -0.99
C CYS A 84 0.90 2.57 -0.54
N VAL A 85 0.20 2.78 0.57
CA VAL A 85 0.16 4.06 1.27
C VAL A 85 0.69 3.85 2.68
N LEU A 86 1.41 4.82 3.20
CA LEU A 86 2.04 4.71 4.51
C LEU A 86 1.04 4.95 5.64
N LEU A 87 1.18 4.18 6.70
CA LEU A 87 0.38 4.29 7.91
C LEU A 87 1.27 4.70 9.08
N ASN A 88 0.70 5.40 10.05
CA ASN A 88 1.38 5.66 11.32
C ASN A 88 1.21 4.46 12.27
N ASN A 89 1.79 4.54 13.47
CA ASN A 89 1.71 3.45 14.45
C ASN A 89 0.28 3.18 14.93
N ALA A 90 -0.61 4.16 14.83
CA ALA A 90 -2.02 4.00 15.18
C ALA A 90 -2.86 3.40 14.05
N GLY A 91 -2.25 3.13 12.89
CA GLY A 91 -2.95 2.58 11.73
C GLY A 91 -3.64 3.61 10.86
N GLU A 92 -3.41 4.90 11.09
CA GLU A 92 -3.98 5.98 10.30
C GLU A 92 -3.07 6.34 9.13
N LEU A 93 -3.66 6.91 8.07
CA LEU A 93 -2.91 7.37 6.91
C LEU A 93 -1.96 8.52 7.28
N ARG A 94 -0.73 8.44 6.84
CA ARG A 94 0.26 9.50 7.03
C ARG A 94 0.07 10.63 6.03
N GLY A 95 -0.30 10.29 4.80
CA GLY A 95 -0.54 11.26 3.75
C GLY A 95 -1.98 11.77 3.77
N SER A 96 -2.19 12.93 3.17
CA SER A 96 -3.52 13.53 3.01
C SER A 96 -4.07 13.36 1.60
N ARG A 97 -3.32 12.75 0.70
CA ARG A 97 -3.67 12.62 -0.71
C ARG A 97 -3.17 11.29 -1.27
N ILE A 98 -3.93 10.69 -2.17
CA ILE A 98 -3.57 9.44 -2.82
C ILE A 98 -3.49 9.67 -4.32
N PHE A 99 -2.47 9.11 -4.96
CA PHE A 99 -2.24 9.21 -6.39
C PHE A 99 -2.62 7.92 -7.10
N GLY A 100 -3.33 8.04 -8.20
CA GLY A 100 -3.73 6.91 -9.01
C GLY A 100 -4.94 6.14 -8.45
N PRO A 101 -5.37 5.09 -9.18
CA PRO A 101 -6.54 4.33 -8.77
C PRO A 101 -6.26 3.42 -7.57
N VAL A 102 -7.32 3.08 -6.86
CA VAL A 102 -7.29 2.07 -5.80
C VAL A 102 -8.41 1.06 -6.03
N ALA A 103 -8.28 -0.13 -5.47
CA ALA A 103 -9.32 -1.14 -5.57
C ALA A 103 -10.48 -0.82 -4.62
N ARG A 104 -11.70 -1.05 -5.08
CA ARG A 104 -12.90 -0.77 -4.27
C ARG A 104 -13.03 -1.65 -3.03
N GLU A 105 -12.34 -2.79 -2.98
CA GLU A 105 -12.30 -3.68 -1.84
C GLU A 105 -11.74 -3.00 -0.59
N LEU A 106 -11.01 -1.91 -0.76
CA LEU A 106 -10.49 -1.12 0.37
C LEU A 106 -11.57 -0.43 1.20
N ARG A 107 -12.80 -0.36 0.70
CA ARG A 107 -13.94 0.18 1.50
C ARG A 107 -14.16 -0.59 2.78
N ALA A 108 -13.96 -1.90 2.74
CA ALA A 108 -14.12 -2.76 3.91
C ALA A 108 -12.96 -2.63 4.90
N VAL A 109 -11.80 -2.15 4.43
CA VAL A 109 -10.58 -2.08 5.23
C VAL A 109 -10.36 -0.67 5.76
N ASN A 110 -10.45 0.34 4.89
CA ASN A 110 -10.19 1.73 5.26
C ASN A 110 -10.95 2.67 4.31
N MET A 111 -12.07 3.19 4.78
CA MET A 111 -12.90 4.11 3.99
C MET A 111 -12.20 5.41 3.61
N LYS A 112 -11.27 5.87 4.44
CA LYS A 112 -10.54 7.10 4.18
C LYS A 112 -9.67 6.99 2.91
N VAL A 113 -9.08 5.82 2.69
CA VAL A 113 -8.32 5.56 1.46
C VAL A 113 -9.21 5.74 0.24
N VAL A 114 -10.40 5.18 0.26
CA VAL A 114 -11.34 5.28 -0.86
C VAL A 114 -11.79 6.73 -1.08
N SER A 115 -12.02 7.47 0.00
CA SER A 115 -12.47 8.87 -0.11
C SER A 115 -11.37 9.79 -0.64
N LEU A 116 -10.10 9.50 -0.40
CA LEU A 116 -8.98 10.31 -0.86
C LEU A 116 -8.50 9.93 -2.26
N ALA A 117 -8.86 8.76 -2.75
CA ALA A 117 -8.40 8.29 -4.06
C ALA A 117 -9.11 9.04 -5.20
N PRO A 118 -8.38 9.41 -6.27
CA PRO A 118 -9.00 10.07 -7.42
C PRO A 118 -9.87 9.15 -8.24
N GLU A 119 -9.64 7.84 -8.16
CA GLU A 119 -10.39 6.83 -8.90
C GLU A 119 -10.46 5.54 -8.11
N VAL A 120 -11.63 4.92 -8.08
CA VAL A 120 -11.86 3.65 -7.39
C VAL A 120 -12.36 2.63 -8.41
N LEU A 121 -11.61 1.57 -8.59
CA LEU A 121 -11.88 0.51 -9.57
C LEU A 121 -12.30 -0.83 -8.88
#